data_b063fbf1f7a340141e2d4942a4331526
#
_entry.id   b063fbf1f7a340141e2d4942a4331526
#
_cell.length_a   1.000
_cell.length_b   1.000
_cell.length_c   1.000
_cell.angle_alpha   90.00
_cell.angle_beta   90.00
_cell.angle_gamma   90.00
#
_symmetry.space_group_name_H-M   'P 1'
#
loop_
_entity.id
_entity.type
_entity.pdbx_description
1 polymer ?
#
loop_
_entity_poly.entity_id
_entity_poly.type
_entity_poly.pdbx_seq_one_letter_code
_entity_poly.pdbx_strand_id
1 'polypeptide(L)'
;MIINYNGMESFKIQSGDFVLAFNPISKKSKLKPTRFGADIVCLSVNHPDFNGVEQTLSKNKKTFVVEGAGEYEVEGVFIKGYQSIVEYDGKGMLNTIYSIVWDNINIGFLGILGSNGIDGELRESLNTIDILFVPIGGGDVLDASEAYKLAVKLGAKVIIPMCYEENGEKDALKKFLKESGNEGLKPVKKLTLKKNDLVDKNGEVVVLEKGN
;
A
#
# COMPACT_ATOMS: atom_id res chain seq x y z
N MET A 1 -1.16 6.55 -14.73
CA MET A 1 -0.46 5.99 -13.55
C MET A 1 -0.18 4.52 -13.77
N ILE A 2 0.99 4.03 -13.37
CA ILE A 2 1.40 2.61 -13.48
C ILE A 2 1.80 2.14 -12.08
N ILE A 3 1.25 1.01 -11.64
CA ILE A 3 1.50 0.44 -10.31
C ILE A 3 2.16 -0.92 -10.48
N ASN A 4 3.31 -1.11 -9.82
CA ASN A 4 4.06 -2.36 -9.74
C ASN A 4 4.19 -2.79 -8.28
N TYR A 5 4.13 -4.11 -8.04
CA TYR A 5 4.29 -4.73 -6.73
C TYR A 5 5.65 -5.43 -6.63
N ASN A 6 6.37 -5.22 -5.54
CA ASN A 6 7.70 -5.78 -5.30
C ASN A 6 7.75 -6.76 -4.12
N GLY A 7 6.59 -7.17 -3.61
CA GLY A 7 6.45 -8.07 -2.46
C GLY A 7 6.17 -7.34 -1.14
N MET A 8 5.57 -8.04 -0.19
CA MET A 8 5.11 -7.51 1.11
C MET A 8 4.16 -6.32 0.96
N GLU A 9 4.65 -5.11 1.20
CA GLU A 9 3.99 -3.83 1.03
C GLU A 9 4.80 -2.88 0.14
N SER A 10 5.76 -3.43 -0.60
CA SER A 10 6.62 -2.63 -1.46
C SER A 10 5.97 -2.40 -2.82
N PHE A 11 5.65 -1.15 -3.12
CA PHE A 11 5.07 -0.74 -4.39
C PHE A 11 5.88 0.38 -5.04
N LYS A 12 5.91 0.35 -6.37
CA LYS A 12 6.35 1.46 -7.22
C LYS A 12 5.14 1.99 -7.96
N ILE A 13 4.83 3.27 -7.78
CA ILE A 13 3.78 3.98 -8.51
C ILE A 13 4.45 5.04 -9.39
N GLN A 14 4.13 5.07 -10.67
CA GLN A 14 4.73 5.97 -11.64
C GLN A 14 3.66 6.72 -12.44
N SER A 15 3.83 8.03 -12.58
CA SER A 15 3.08 8.86 -13.53
C SER A 15 4.06 9.76 -14.29
N GLY A 16 4.08 9.64 -15.61
CA GLY A 16 5.15 10.25 -16.41
C GLY A 16 6.53 9.76 -15.95
N ASP A 17 7.42 10.72 -15.65
CA ASP A 17 8.77 10.45 -15.14
C ASP A 17 8.87 10.49 -13.62
N PHE A 18 7.77 10.77 -12.93
CA PHE A 18 7.72 10.88 -11.47
C PHE A 18 7.36 9.54 -10.83
N VAL A 19 8.08 9.15 -9.79
CA VAL A 19 7.96 7.87 -9.12
C VAL A 19 7.76 8.05 -7.62
N LEU A 20 6.69 7.48 -7.08
CA LEU A 20 6.44 7.31 -5.66
C LEU A 20 6.65 5.84 -5.29
N ALA A 21 7.36 5.60 -4.20
CA ALA A 21 7.56 4.29 -3.62
C ALA A 21 6.87 4.18 -2.26
N PHE A 22 6.18 3.07 -2.02
CA PHE A 22 5.77 2.65 -0.68
C PHE A 22 6.67 1.54 -0.18
N ASN A 23 7.07 1.61 1.07
CA ASN A 23 7.71 0.56 1.86
C ASN A 23 8.75 -0.27 1.09
N PRO A 24 9.80 0.34 0.50
CA PRO A 24 10.85 -0.44 -0.15
C PRO A 24 11.53 -1.38 0.87
N ILE A 25 11.82 -2.61 0.45
CA ILE A 25 12.45 -3.60 1.31
C ILE A 25 13.94 -3.26 1.45
N SER A 26 14.46 -3.20 2.68
CA SER A 26 15.86 -2.90 2.96
C SER A 26 16.78 -4.10 2.65
N LYS A 27 18.04 -3.82 2.36
CA LYS A 27 19.11 -4.84 2.31
C LYS A 27 19.31 -5.60 3.63
N LYS A 28 18.85 -5.04 4.74
CA LYS A 28 18.93 -5.64 6.07
C LYS A 28 17.78 -6.64 6.34
N SER A 29 16.75 -6.62 5.51
CA SER A 29 15.65 -7.59 5.57
C SER A 29 16.13 -8.98 5.12
N LYS A 30 15.44 -10.02 5.57
CA LYS A 30 15.57 -11.38 5.03
C LYS A 30 14.91 -11.54 3.67
N LEU A 31 14.06 -10.59 3.31
CA LEU A 31 13.33 -10.56 2.05
C LEU A 31 14.22 -10.04 0.92
N LYS A 32 13.90 -10.41 -0.32
CA LYS A 32 14.63 -9.95 -1.50
C LYS A 32 14.26 -8.50 -1.83
N PRO A 33 15.17 -7.51 -1.72
CA PRO A 33 14.90 -6.14 -2.09
C PRO A 33 14.88 -5.96 -3.61
N THR A 34 14.05 -5.01 -4.07
CA THR A 34 14.03 -4.56 -5.46
C THR A 34 14.60 -3.14 -5.55
N ARG A 35 15.49 -2.88 -6.52
CA ARG A 35 16.12 -1.59 -6.70
C ARG A 35 15.50 -0.81 -7.86
N PHE A 36 15.10 0.44 -7.59
CA PHE A 36 14.59 1.40 -8.59
C PHE A 36 14.76 2.83 -8.08
N GLY A 37 14.76 3.82 -8.98
CA GLY A 37 14.77 5.23 -8.57
C GLY A 37 13.38 5.70 -8.15
N ALA A 38 13.28 6.49 -7.06
CA ALA A 38 12.04 7.14 -6.66
C ALA A 38 12.27 8.63 -6.32
N ASP A 39 11.29 9.46 -6.62
CA ASP A 39 11.25 10.88 -6.28
C ASP A 39 10.70 11.08 -4.86
N ILE A 40 9.69 10.28 -4.48
CA ILE A 40 9.12 10.21 -3.12
C ILE A 40 9.19 8.78 -2.62
N VAL A 41 9.50 8.63 -1.32
CA VAL A 41 9.38 7.36 -0.59
C VAL A 41 8.52 7.60 0.64
N CYS A 42 7.42 6.84 0.77
CA CYS A 42 6.58 6.83 1.97
C CYS A 42 6.85 5.54 2.75
N LEU A 43 7.25 5.69 4.01
CA LEU A 43 7.52 4.59 4.93
C LEU A 43 6.41 4.49 5.97
N SER A 44 5.72 3.37 6.03
CA SER A 44 4.66 3.18 7.04
C SER A 44 5.24 2.76 8.40
N VAL A 45 6.31 1.98 8.40
CA VAL A 45 6.91 1.42 9.62
C VAL A 45 8.43 1.46 9.53
N ASN A 46 9.07 1.76 10.63
CA ASN A 46 10.53 1.69 10.75
C ASN A 46 11.00 0.26 11.07
N HIS A 47 10.89 -0.60 10.07
CA HIS A 47 11.39 -1.98 10.12
C HIS A 47 12.11 -2.34 8.81
N PRO A 48 13.14 -3.20 8.81
CA PRO A 48 13.89 -3.56 7.60
C PRO A 48 13.05 -4.07 6.43
N ASP A 49 11.90 -4.67 6.69
CA ASP A 49 10.99 -5.14 5.65
C ASP A 49 10.27 -3.99 4.91
N PHE A 50 10.29 -2.75 5.46
CA PHE A 50 9.51 -1.62 4.98
C PHE A 50 10.30 -0.31 4.81
N ASN A 51 11.57 -0.21 5.27
CA ASN A 51 12.31 1.05 5.36
C ASN A 51 13.56 1.12 4.46
N GLY A 52 13.59 0.38 3.38
CA GLY A 52 14.74 0.27 2.48
C GLY A 52 14.92 1.45 1.53
N VAL A 53 14.97 2.68 2.02
CA VAL A 53 15.18 3.90 1.22
C VAL A 53 16.40 3.78 0.31
N GLU A 54 17.45 3.11 0.76
CA GLU A 54 18.69 2.90 -0.01
C GLU A 54 18.47 2.14 -1.33
N GLN A 55 17.34 1.44 -1.48
CA GLN A 55 16.98 0.75 -2.71
C GLN A 55 16.36 1.67 -3.77
N THR A 56 15.92 2.87 -3.34
CA THR A 56 15.21 3.82 -4.19
C THR A 56 16.05 5.02 -4.59
N LEU A 57 17.32 5.10 -4.11
CA LEU A 57 18.20 6.21 -4.42
C LEU A 57 18.65 6.18 -5.88
N SER A 58 18.56 7.33 -6.54
CA SER A 58 19.07 7.56 -7.88
C SER A 58 20.25 8.53 -7.83
N LYS A 59 21.24 8.34 -8.74
CA LYS A 59 22.39 9.27 -8.81
C LYS A 59 22.02 10.70 -9.21
N ASN A 60 20.89 10.85 -9.90
CA ASN A 60 20.51 12.10 -10.56
C ASN A 60 19.31 12.81 -9.94
N LYS A 61 18.72 12.21 -8.87
CA LYS A 61 17.51 12.76 -8.22
C LYS A 61 17.67 12.73 -6.71
N LYS A 62 17.22 13.78 -6.05
CA LYS A 62 17.09 13.82 -4.59
C LYS A 62 15.74 13.20 -4.23
N THR A 63 15.77 12.07 -3.56
CA THR A 63 14.57 11.40 -3.05
C THR A 63 14.04 12.13 -1.82
N PHE A 64 12.76 12.48 -1.81
CA PHE A 64 12.06 13.00 -0.63
C PHE A 64 11.51 11.82 0.17
N VAL A 65 11.83 11.75 1.45
CA VAL A 65 11.40 10.64 2.32
C VAL A 65 10.36 11.14 3.32
N VAL A 66 9.21 10.49 3.35
CA VAL A 66 8.12 10.71 4.30
C VAL A 66 8.13 9.57 5.30
N GLU A 67 8.46 9.89 6.57
CA GLU A 67 8.58 8.94 7.66
C GLU A 67 7.64 9.33 8.81
N GLY A 68 6.35 9.02 8.68
CA GLY A 68 5.40 9.23 9.76
C GLY A 68 4.24 10.17 9.44
N ALA A 69 3.45 10.44 10.47
CA ALA A 69 2.26 11.27 10.38
C ALA A 69 2.60 12.75 10.08
N GLY A 70 1.72 13.42 9.35
CA GLY A 70 1.89 14.82 8.96
C GLY A 70 1.30 15.10 7.59
N GLU A 71 1.44 16.35 7.15
CA GLU A 71 0.99 16.81 5.84
C GLU A 71 2.19 17.27 5.02
N TYR A 72 2.30 16.77 3.78
CA TYR A 72 3.42 17.03 2.89
C TYR A 72 2.91 17.34 1.49
N GLU A 73 3.61 18.22 0.80
CA GLU A 73 3.40 18.50 -0.62
C GLU A 73 4.74 18.46 -1.36
N VAL A 74 4.83 17.62 -2.38
CA VAL A 74 6.05 17.47 -3.18
C VAL A 74 5.66 17.35 -4.64
N GLU A 75 6.04 18.33 -5.46
CA GLU A 75 5.82 18.34 -6.92
C GLU A 75 4.35 18.02 -7.30
N GLY A 76 3.39 18.59 -6.56
CA GLY A 76 1.96 18.40 -6.80
C GLY A 76 1.39 17.07 -6.30
N VAL A 77 2.17 16.30 -5.55
CA VAL A 77 1.69 15.13 -4.78
C VAL A 77 1.39 15.58 -3.36
N PHE A 78 0.11 15.51 -2.96
CA PHE A 78 -0.33 15.84 -1.61
C PHE A 78 -0.41 14.56 -0.78
N ILE A 79 0.30 14.51 0.34
CA ILE A 79 0.41 13.34 1.20
C ILE A 79 -0.04 13.71 2.61
N LYS A 80 -0.97 12.95 3.16
CA LYS A 80 -1.37 13.06 4.56
C LYS A 80 -1.16 11.72 5.24
N GLY A 81 -0.34 11.73 6.30
CA GLY A 81 -0.03 10.56 7.12
C GLY A 81 -0.78 10.59 8.43
N TYR A 82 -1.35 9.46 8.82
CA TYR A 82 -2.05 9.24 10.10
C TYR A 82 -1.38 8.13 10.87
N GLN A 83 -1.14 8.36 12.15
CA GLN A 83 -0.48 7.39 13.01
C GLN A 83 -1.46 6.35 13.52
N SER A 84 -1.07 5.08 13.46
CA SER A 84 -1.70 4.00 14.20
C SER A 84 -0.64 3.18 14.96
N ILE A 85 -1.08 2.44 15.97
CA ILE A 85 -0.22 1.54 16.74
C ILE A 85 -0.54 0.12 16.30
N VAL A 86 0.51 -0.65 16.01
CA VAL A 86 0.41 -2.03 15.54
C VAL A 86 1.40 -2.90 16.29
N GLU A 87 1.17 -4.20 16.30
CA GLU A 87 2.15 -5.18 16.72
C GLU A 87 2.73 -5.85 15.47
N TYR A 88 4.05 -5.93 15.35
CA TYR A 88 4.71 -6.61 14.24
C TYR A 88 6.00 -7.26 14.74
N ASP A 89 6.20 -8.53 14.39
CA ASP A 89 7.34 -9.35 14.84
C ASP A 89 7.49 -9.33 16.39
N GLY A 90 6.34 -9.39 17.10
CA GLY A 90 6.26 -9.39 18.57
C GLY A 90 6.65 -8.06 19.22
N LYS A 91 6.62 -6.94 18.48
CA LYS A 91 6.94 -5.61 18.99
C LYS A 91 5.86 -4.60 18.63
N GLY A 92 5.53 -3.75 19.61
CA GLY A 92 4.69 -2.58 19.36
C GLY A 92 5.44 -1.57 18.50
N MET A 93 4.83 -1.17 17.38
CA MET A 93 5.40 -0.21 16.42
C MET A 93 4.39 0.85 16.02
N LEU A 94 4.91 1.99 15.57
CA LEU A 94 4.11 3.02 14.91
C LEU A 94 3.97 2.66 13.43
N ASN A 95 2.72 2.59 12.97
CA ASN A 95 2.37 2.48 11.57
C ASN A 95 1.80 3.80 11.08
N THR A 96 2.16 4.22 9.90
CA THR A 96 1.58 5.40 9.25
C THR A 96 0.68 4.96 8.11
N ILE A 97 -0.57 5.35 8.19
CA ILE A 97 -1.55 5.19 7.12
C ILE A 97 -1.48 6.44 6.25
N TYR A 98 -1.34 6.27 4.94
CA TYR A 98 -1.24 7.40 4.01
C TYR A 98 -2.50 7.58 3.20
N SER A 99 -2.96 8.83 3.12
CA SER A 99 -3.92 9.33 2.14
C SER A 99 -3.17 10.25 1.17
N ILE A 100 -3.16 9.91 -0.12
CA ILE A 100 -2.39 10.64 -1.13
C ILE A 100 -3.32 11.09 -2.24
N VAL A 101 -3.21 12.37 -2.63
CA VAL A 101 -3.85 12.89 -3.84
C VAL A 101 -2.77 13.16 -4.88
N TRP A 102 -2.84 12.44 -6.00
CA TRP A 102 -1.90 12.55 -7.10
C TRP A 102 -2.62 12.36 -8.44
N ASP A 103 -2.45 13.29 -9.39
CA ASP A 103 -3.14 13.30 -10.70
C ASP A 103 -4.68 13.17 -10.55
N ASN A 104 -5.25 13.82 -9.54
CA ASN A 104 -6.67 13.75 -9.17
C ASN A 104 -7.14 12.32 -8.78
N ILE A 105 -6.22 11.42 -8.47
CA ILE A 105 -6.50 10.07 -7.95
C ILE A 105 -6.23 10.06 -6.45
N ASN A 106 -7.21 9.59 -5.67
CA ASN A 106 -7.10 9.43 -4.23
C ASN A 106 -6.59 8.03 -3.91
N ILE A 107 -5.42 7.92 -3.30
CA ILE A 107 -4.75 6.67 -2.96
C ILE A 107 -4.73 6.51 -1.45
N GLY A 108 -5.24 5.40 -0.94
CA GLY A 108 -5.11 4.99 0.46
C GLY A 108 -4.11 3.86 0.59
N PHE A 109 -3.14 4.02 1.49
CA PHE A 109 -2.17 2.98 1.81
C PHE A 109 -2.21 2.71 3.31
N LEU A 110 -2.62 1.50 3.71
CA LEU A 110 -2.91 1.21 5.13
C LEU A 110 -1.67 0.73 5.92
N GLY A 111 -0.56 0.43 5.24
CA GLY A 111 0.60 -0.16 5.91
C GLY A 111 0.26 -1.50 6.55
N ILE A 112 0.94 -1.85 7.62
CA ILE A 112 0.70 -3.07 8.42
C ILE A 112 -0.47 -2.90 9.40
N LEU A 113 -1.59 -2.36 8.95
CA LEU A 113 -2.77 -2.14 9.80
C LEU A 113 -3.27 -3.46 10.40
N GLY A 114 -3.39 -3.49 11.74
CA GLY A 114 -4.02 -4.61 12.47
C GLY A 114 -5.51 -4.39 12.72
N SER A 115 -6.15 -5.37 13.39
CA SER A 115 -7.59 -5.40 13.65
C SER A 115 -8.14 -4.29 14.56
N ASN A 116 -7.29 -3.56 15.26
CA ASN A 116 -7.70 -2.46 16.17
C ASN A 116 -8.17 -1.18 15.47
N GLY A 117 -8.19 -1.18 14.15
CA GLY A 117 -9.09 -0.33 13.40
C GLY A 117 -8.59 1.06 13.04
N ILE A 118 -9.41 1.65 12.21
CA ILE A 118 -9.39 3.04 11.76
C ILE A 118 -10.38 3.80 12.63
N ASP A 119 -9.94 4.87 13.28
CA ASP A 119 -10.82 5.77 14.05
C ASP A 119 -11.72 6.63 13.15
N GLY A 120 -12.58 7.45 13.75
CA GLY A 120 -13.56 8.26 13.02
C GLY A 120 -12.91 9.29 12.10
N GLU A 121 -11.86 10.00 12.57
CA GLU A 121 -11.18 11.04 11.81
C GLU A 121 -10.44 10.46 10.60
N LEU A 122 -9.71 9.38 10.82
CA LEU A 122 -9.02 8.68 9.74
C LEU A 122 -10.00 8.13 8.70
N ARG A 123 -11.17 7.63 9.14
CA ARG A 123 -12.21 7.16 8.24
C ARG A 123 -12.76 8.28 7.35
N GLU A 124 -13.01 9.46 7.91
CA GLU A 124 -13.46 10.62 7.13
C GLU A 124 -12.42 11.02 6.08
N SER A 125 -11.15 11.00 6.44
CA SER A 125 -10.05 11.32 5.54
C SER A 125 -9.82 10.29 4.43
N LEU A 126 -10.26 9.06 4.66
CA LEU A 126 -10.21 7.96 3.67
C LEU A 126 -11.55 7.78 2.91
N ASN A 127 -12.51 8.69 3.11
CA ASN A 127 -13.85 8.65 2.47
C ASN A 127 -13.80 9.03 1.02
N THR A 128 -13.29 8.62 0.10
CA THR A 128 -13.27 8.91 -1.35
C THR A 128 -12.03 8.28 -2.03
N ILE A 129 -11.66 7.10 -1.53
CA ILE A 129 -10.48 6.42 -2.05
C ILE A 129 -10.79 5.83 -3.42
N ASP A 130 -9.97 6.21 -4.39
CA ASP A 130 -9.99 5.59 -5.71
C ASP A 130 -9.23 4.25 -5.71
N ILE A 131 -8.05 4.21 -5.06
CA ILE A 131 -7.19 3.02 -4.98
C ILE A 131 -6.82 2.77 -3.53
N LEU A 132 -7.14 1.61 -3.00
CA LEU A 132 -6.80 1.19 -1.65
C LEU A 132 -5.80 0.05 -1.66
N PHE A 133 -4.67 0.24 -0.99
CA PHE A 133 -3.73 -0.82 -0.66
C PHE A 133 -4.04 -1.32 0.75
N VAL A 134 -4.42 -2.58 0.88
CA VAL A 134 -4.90 -3.17 2.14
C VAL A 134 -4.14 -4.45 2.47
N PRO A 135 -3.56 -4.58 3.69
CA PRO A 135 -2.94 -5.81 4.13
C PRO A 135 -4.01 -6.87 4.40
N ILE A 136 -3.74 -8.11 4.00
CA ILE A 136 -4.69 -9.23 4.11
C ILE A 136 -4.08 -10.48 4.75
N GLY A 137 -2.87 -10.38 5.28
CA GLY A 137 -2.08 -11.53 5.69
C GLY A 137 -2.56 -12.24 6.96
N GLY A 138 -3.37 -11.59 7.79
CA GLY A 138 -3.71 -12.10 9.12
C GLY A 138 -2.55 -12.01 10.11
N GLY A 139 -2.71 -12.57 11.32
CA GLY A 139 -1.70 -12.47 12.37
C GLY A 139 -1.50 -11.03 12.86
N ASP A 140 -0.35 -10.46 12.54
CA ASP A 140 -0.01 -9.08 12.93
C ASP A 140 -0.79 -8.01 12.14
N VAL A 141 -1.39 -8.37 11.01
CA VAL A 141 -2.18 -7.47 10.15
C VAL A 141 -3.63 -7.96 10.02
N LEU A 142 -4.48 -7.16 9.36
CA LEU A 142 -5.87 -7.55 9.06
C LEU A 142 -5.92 -8.93 8.40
N ASP A 143 -6.88 -9.74 8.82
CA ASP A 143 -7.21 -10.95 8.08
C ASP A 143 -8.00 -10.63 6.79
N ALA A 144 -8.17 -11.64 5.96
CA ALA A 144 -8.82 -11.50 4.66
C ALA A 144 -10.26 -10.94 4.75
N SER A 145 -11.04 -11.38 5.76
CA SER A 145 -12.43 -10.94 5.95
C SER A 145 -12.51 -9.52 6.50
N GLU A 146 -11.68 -9.19 7.49
CA GLU A 146 -11.57 -7.85 8.07
C GLU A 146 -11.14 -6.83 7.01
N ALA A 147 -10.13 -7.17 6.22
CA ALA A 147 -9.60 -6.34 5.15
C ALA A 147 -10.65 -6.03 4.08
N TYR A 148 -11.39 -7.05 3.64
CA TYR A 148 -12.44 -6.83 2.64
C TYR A 148 -13.60 -5.99 3.19
N LYS A 149 -14.07 -6.27 4.41
CA LYS A 149 -15.11 -5.46 5.07
C LYS A 149 -14.68 -4.01 5.22
N LEU A 150 -13.42 -3.76 5.59
CA LEU A 150 -12.87 -2.43 5.69
C LEU A 150 -12.84 -1.72 4.33
N ALA A 151 -12.34 -2.38 3.28
CA ALA A 151 -12.28 -1.83 1.93
C ALA A 151 -13.66 -1.43 1.39
N VAL A 152 -14.66 -2.29 1.60
CA VAL A 152 -16.07 -1.99 1.26
C VAL A 152 -16.60 -0.79 2.05
N LYS A 153 -16.32 -0.74 3.35
CA LYS A 153 -16.75 0.37 4.23
C LYS A 153 -16.12 1.71 3.85
N LEU A 154 -14.90 1.70 3.32
CA LEU A 154 -14.21 2.88 2.81
C LEU A 154 -14.66 3.28 1.39
N GLY A 155 -15.47 2.47 0.74
CA GLY A 155 -15.97 2.73 -0.62
C GLY A 155 -14.87 2.77 -1.69
N ALA A 156 -13.78 2.02 -1.50
CA ALA A 156 -12.67 1.99 -2.44
C ALA A 156 -13.12 1.50 -3.83
N LYS A 157 -12.73 2.20 -4.89
CA LYS A 157 -13.06 1.80 -6.26
C LYS A 157 -12.23 0.62 -6.75
N VAL A 158 -10.93 0.66 -6.44
CA VAL A 158 -9.98 -0.42 -6.72
C VAL A 158 -9.33 -0.85 -5.40
N ILE A 159 -9.28 -2.14 -5.14
CA ILE A 159 -8.71 -2.75 -3.94
C ILE A 159 -7.50 -3.58 -4.35
N ILE A 160 -6.32 -3.25 -3.83
CA ILE A 160 -5.08 -3.97 -4.06
C ILE A 160 -4.66 -4.66 -2.76
N PRO A 161 -4.80 -5.99 -2.66
CA PRO A 161 -4.35 -6.73 -1.49
C PRO A 161 -2.81 -6.77 -1.42
N MET A 162 -2.26 -6.72 -0.20
CA MET A 162 -0.82 -6.78 0.06
C MET A 162 -0.52 -7.56 1.34
N CYS A 163 0.77 -7.79 1.65
CA CYS A 163 1.23 -8.42 2.88
C CYS A 163 0.68 -9.84 3.11
N TYR A 164 0.69 -10.71 2.09
CA TYR A 164 0.11 -12.06 2.17
C TYR A 164 1.05 -13.19 1.73
N GLU A 165 2.20 -12.88 1.10
CA GLU A 165 3.03 -13.92 0.48
C GLU A 165 4.05 -14.55 1.44
N GLU A 166 4.72 -13.75 2.26
CA GLU A 166 5.92 -14.19 2.98
C GLU A 166 5.74 -14.33 4.49
N ASN A 167 4.83 -13.55 5.10
CA ASN A 167 4.53 -13.59 6.54
C ASN A 167 3.03 -13.76 6.82
N GLY A 168 2.21 -13.94 5.79
CA GLY A 168 0.78 -14.09 5.93
C GLY A 168 0.34 -15.50 6.34
N GLU A 169 -0.91 -15.60 6.78
CA GLU A 169 -1.57 -16.88 6.97
C GLU A 169 -1.61 -17.67 5.66
N LYS A 170 -1.54 -18.98 5.79
CA LYS A 170 -1.69 -19.88 4.64
C LYS A 170 -3.01 -19.59 3.91
N ASP A 171 -2.91 -19.42 2.60
CA ASP A 171 -4.07 -19.17 1.73
C ASP A 171 -4.78 -17.81 1.96
N ALA A 172 -4.13 -16.81 2.57
CA ALA A 172 -4.72 -15.48 2.83
C ALA A 172 -5.31 -14.85 1.57
N LEU A 173 -4.58 -14.85 0.45
CA LEU A 173 -5.07 -14.35 -0.83
C LEU A 173 -6.30 -15.12 -1.33
N LYS A 174 -6.29 -16.45 -1.22
CA LYS A 174 -7.43 -17.28 -1.63
C LYS A 174 -8.67 -16.99 -0.78
N LYS A 175 -8.49 -16.83 0.54
CA LYS A 175 -9.57 -16.43 1.45
C LYS A 175 -10.13 -15.05 1.06
N PHE A 176 -9.26 -14.07 0.79
CA PHE A 176 -9.65 -12.72 0.39
C PHE A 176 -10.43 -12.71 -0.94
N LEU A 177 -9.97 -13.46 -1.94
CA LEU A 177 -10.66 -13.59 -3.22
C LEU A 177 -12.03 -14.27 -3.07
N LYS A 178 -12.17 -15.22 -2.15
CA LYS A 178 -13.45 -15.83 -1.83
C LYS A 178 -14.41 -14.84 -1.17
N GLU A 179 -13.95 -14.10 -0.14
CA GLU A 179 -14.76 -13.07 0.55
C GLU A 179 -15.23 -11.97 -0.41
N SER A 180 -14.39 -11.60 -1.37
CA SER A 180 -14.70 -10.56 -2.36
C SER A 180 -15.50 -11.08 -3.58
N GLY A 181 -15.82 -12.37 -3.65
CA GLY A 181 -16.51 -12.98 -4.80
C GLY A 181 -15.67 -13.04 -6.08
N ASN A 182 -14.34 -12.95 -5.96
CA ASN A 182 -13.40 -12.94 -7.09
C ASN A 182 -12.58 -14.26 -7.18
N GLU A 183 -13.17 -15.38 -6.81
CA GLU A 183 -12.49 -16.68 -6.89
C GLU A 183 -11.98 -16.95 -8.32
N GLY A 184 -10.70 -17.30 -8.42
CA GLY A 184 -10.06 -17.58 -9.71
C GLY A 184 -9.52 -16.34 -10.46
N LEU A 185 -9.60 -15.15 -9.86
CA LEU A 185 -8.95 -13.96 -10.39
C LEU A 185 -7.44 -14.21 -10.56
N LYS A 186 -6.94 -13.95 -11.77
CA LYS A 186 -5.51 -14.11 -12.07
C LYS A 186 -4.75 -12.83 -11.77
N PRO A 187 -3.59 -12.92 -11.10
CA PRO A 187 -2.72 -11.77 -10.91
C PRO A 187 -2.26 -11.16 -12.24
N VAL A 188 -2.02 -9.85 -12.24
CA VAL A 188 -1.49 -9.12 -13.38
C VAL A 188 -0.12 -8.53 -13.05
N LYS A 189 0.78 -8.44 -14.04
CA LYS A 189 2.15 -7.96 -13.83
C LYS A 189 2.23 -6.51 -13.36
N LYS A 190 1.28 -5.69 -13.77
CA LYS A 190 1.16 -4.27 -13.41
C LYS A 190 -0.28 -3.81 -13.61
N LEU A 191 -0.69 -2.81 -12.84
CA LEU A 191 -1.93 -2.07 -13.09
C LEU A 191 -1.59 -0.77 -13.81
N THR A 192 -2.26 -0.50 -14.92
CA THR A 192 -2.17 0.79 -15.63
C THR A 192 -3.56 1.41 -15.67
N LEU A 193 -3.70 2.62 -15.18
CA LEU A 193 -4.98 3.32 -15.13
C LEU A 193 -4.82 4.85 -15.23
N LYS A 194 -5.91 5.49 -15.66
CA LYS A 194 -6.12 6.93 -15.60
C LYS A 194 -7.35 7.23 -14.74
N LYS A 195 -7.56 8.49 -14.36
CA LYS A 195 -8.72 8.90 -13.55
C LYS A 195 -10.06 8.43 -14.17
N ASN A 196 -10.20 8.55 -15.48
CA ASN A 196 -11.44 8.16 -16.16
C ASN A 196 -11.73 6.65 -16.08
N ASP A 197 -10.71 5.81 -15.96
CA ASP A 197 -10.87 4.36 -15.82
C ASP A 197 -11.47 3.95 -14.46
N LEU A 198 -11.56 4.91 -13.52
CA LEU A 198 -12.05 4.72 -12.15
C LEU A 198 -13.52 5.16 -11.96
N VAL A 199 -14.16 5.76 -12.98
CA VAL A 199 -15.50 6.37 -12.84
C VAL A 199 -16.55 5.32 -12.49
N ASP A 200 -16.54 4.18 -13.20
CA ASP A 200 -17.54 3.12 -13.05
C ASP A 200 -17.07 1.96 -12.15
N LYS A 201 -15.91 2.11 -11.48
CA LYS A 201 -15.39 1.07 -10.59
C LYS A 201 -15.98 1.20 -9.18
N ASN A 202 -16.28 0.05 -8.58
CA ASN A 202 -16.81 -0.04 -7.22
C ASN A 202 -16.35 -1.35 -6.59
N GLY A 203 -15.26 -1.29 -5.81
CA GLY A 203 -14.71 -2.45 -5.10
C GLY A 203 -14.01 -3.47 -6.02
N GLU A 204 -13.51 -3.05 -7.20
CA GLU A 204 -12.78 -3.96 -8.10
C GLU A 204 -11.47 -4.43 -7.46
N VAL A 205 -11.33 -5.74 -7.29
CA VAL A 205 -10.09 -6.34 -6.75
C VAL A 205 -9.08 -6.51 -7.87
N VAL A 206 -7.86 -6.01 -7.65
CA VAL A 206 -6.73 -6.20 -8.55
C VAL A 206 -5.57 -6.84 -7.79
N VAL A 207 -5.22 -8.06 -8.16
CA VAL A 207 -4.03 -8.75 -7.61
C VAL A 207 -2.84 -8.49 -8.52
N LEU A 208 -1.75 -8.02 -7.93
CA LEU A 208 -0.52 -7.76 -8.67
C LEU A 208 0.49 -8.90 -8.46
N GLU A 209 1.14 -9.33 -9.54
CA GLU A 209 2.28 -10.25 -9.46
C GLU A 209 3.49 -9.51 -8.87
N LYS A 210 4.22 -10.20 -7.99
CA LYS A 210 5.51 -9.71 -7.49
C LYS A 210 6.50 -9.58 -8.66
N GLY A 211 7.07 -8.41 -8.80
CA GLY A 211 8.16 -8.16 -9.75
C GLY A 211 9.39 -9.02 -9.45
N ASN A 212 10.14 -9.40 -10.49
CA ASN A 212 11.37 -10.20 -10.39
C ASN A 212 12.56 -9.39 -9.86
#